data_e1400af101dfd307a223e9883aa40a90
#
_entry.id   e1400af101dfd307a223e9883aa40a90
#
_cell.length_a   1.000
_cell.length_b   1.000
_cell.length_c   1.000
_cell.angle_alpha   90.00
_cell.angle_beta   90.00
_cell.angle_gamma   90.00
#
_symmetry.space_group_name_H-M   'P 1'
#
loop_
_entity.id
_entity.type
_entity.pdbx_description
1 polymer ?
#
loop_
_entity_poly.entity_id
_entity_poly.type
_entity_poly.pdbx_seq_one_letter_code
_entity_poly.pdbx_strand_id
1 'polypeptide(L)'
;MKTDFIWTKLYRDLNWVGPYGASMCAISGIDMALLDLKGKVLGVPCYELLGGAYRKDILLYANYWFTKGGHNEADYAEQARAVKAAGFTGLKFDPFAHTNYFYGEDLASNLTLTPAQQDLAFNVSKAVREAVGPEVDIMIETHAMLNYRIAVKMAERLATLDIAWYEEPAGPESSQTLRAMRERIPSDVAICVGERHYTRFGIRSLLEKHVCDIIMPDITRCGGPSEMKRMATMAEAYQVLLAPHNPNGPLSTLASSHVCASVPNFFRQEFMFNDVPWRDTVIDHSIADMVYDGHLHLSDRPGLGVDLVEEAVSYTHLRAHETDSYL
;
A
#
# COMPACT_ATOMS: atom_id res chain seq x y z
N MET A 1 10.78 -3.57 27.68
CA MET A 1 9.58 -2.75 27.36
C MET A 1 8.43 -3.68 26.99
N LYS A 2 7.21 -3.46 27.53
CA LYS A 2 6.03 -4.33 27.32
C LYS A 2 5.17 -3.79 26.17
N THR A 3 5.67 -3.83 24.94
CA THR A 3 5.02 -3.23 23.75
C THR A 3 3.62 -3.80 23.50
N ASP A 4 3.45 -5.12 23.50
CA ASP A 4 2.16 -5.78 23.32
C ASP A 4 1.12 -5.43 24.38
N PHE A 5 1.57 -5.26 25.64
CA PHE A 5 0.67 -4.81 26.71
C PHE A 5 0.18 -3.37 26.47
N ILE A 6 1.08 -2.47 26.07
CA ILE A 6 0.73 -1.08 25.74
C ILE A 6 -0.25 -1.04 24.58
N TRP A 7 0.03 -1.77 23.50
CA TRP A 7 -0.86 -1.89 22.35
C TRP A 7 -2.26 -2.35 22.77
N THR A 8 -2.33 -3.44 23.53
CA THR A 8 -3.61 -4.03 23.96
C THR A 8 -4.38 -3.05 24.87
N LYS A 9 -3.67 -2.34 25.75
CA LYS A 9 -4.30 -1.35 26.62
C LYS A 9 -4.90 -0.20 25.79
N LEU A 10 -4.14 0.40 24.88
CA LEU A 10 -4.62 1.46 23.99
C LEU A 10 -5.83 1.02 23.17
N TYR A 11 -5.77 -0.18 22.58
CA TYR A 11 -6.86 -0.75 21.80
C TYR A 11 -8.16 -0.89 22.64
N ARG A 12 -8.04 -1.34 23.90
CA ARG A 12 -9.18 -1.50 24.80
C ARG A 12 -9.70 -0.17 25.33
N ASP A 13 -8.82 0.77 25.68
CA ASP A 13 -9.20 2.09 26.18
C ASP A 13 -9.96 2.89 25.11
N LEU A 14 -9.62 2.71 23.83
CA LEU A 14 -10.29 3.35 22.69
C LEU A 14 -11.57 2.62 22.21
N ASN A 15 -11.96 1.53 22.86
CA ASN A 15 -13.14 0.75 22.46
C ASN A 15 -14.44 1.57 22.46
N TRP A 16 -14.55 2.57 23.32
CA TRP A 16 -15.72 3.45 23.42
C TRP A 16 -15.92 4.38 22.21
N VAL A 17 -14.82 4.75 21.52
CA VAL A 17 -14.85 5.59 20.31
C VAL A 17 -14.69 4.76 19.05
N GLY A 18 -14.50 3.45 19.20
CA GLY A 18 -14.18 2.52 18.11
C GLY A 18 -12.68 2.53 17.77
N PRO A 19 -12.04 1.37 17.77
CA PRO A 19 -10.62 1.25 17.41
C PRO A 19 -10.44 1.24 15.87
N TYR A 20 -10.94 2.27 15.20
CA TYR A 20 -10.90 2.45 13.74
C TYR A 20 -10.55 3.91 13.41
N GLY A 21 -10.19 4.17 12.15
CA GLY A 21 -9.89 5.51 11.68
C GLY A 21 -8.75 6.17 12.46
N ALA A 22 -8.93 7.42 12.86
CA ALA A 22 -7.90 8.22 13.54
C ALA A 22 -7.35 7.58 14.83
N SER A 23 -8.21 6.88 15.60
CA SER A 23 -7.78 6.16 16.80
C SER A 23 -6.76 5.08 16.48
N MET A 24 -6.97 4.33 15.40
CA MET A 24 -6.03 3.29 14.99
C MET A 24 -4.75 3.88 14.39
N CYS A 25 -4.82 5.01 13.69
CA CYS A 25 -3.63 5.73 13.25
C CYS A 25 -2.73 6.14 14.43
N ALA A 26 -3.34 6.63 15.53
CA ALA A 26 -2.59 6.97 16.74
C ALA A 26 -1.94 5.73 17.38
N ILE A 27 -2.65 4.61 17.47
CA ILE A 27 -2.08 3.34 17.97
C ILE A 27 -0.92 2.89 17.08
N SER A 28 -1.09 2.96 15.75
CA SER A 28 -0.06 2.58 14.79
C SER A 28 1.22 3.40 14.95
N GLY A 29 1.10 4.72 15.08
CA GLY A 29 2.24 5.62 15.31
C GLY A 29 2.97 5.31 16.62
N ILE A 30 2.22 5.06 17.71
CA ILE A 30 2.80 4.68 19.01
C ILE A 30 3.52 3.32 18.91
N ASP A 31 2.94 2.34 18.23
CA ASP A 31 3.56 1.02 18.06
C ASP A 31 4.86 1.10 17.26
N MET A 32 4.89 1.90 16.17
CA MET A 32 6.11 2.17 15.39
C MET A 32 7.21 2.81 16.27
N ALA A 33 6.84 3.85 17.04
CA ALA A 33 7.79 4.54 17.91
C ALA A 33 8.32 3.63 19.03
N LEU A 34 7.47 2.79 19.62
CA LEU A 34 7.89 1.84 20.66
C LEU A 34 8.79 0.73 20.11
N LEU A 35 8.55 0.28 18.88
CA LEU A 35 9.39 -0.73 18.24
C LEU A 35 10.77 -0.15 17.91
N ASP A 36 10.83 1.05 17.33
CA ASP A 36 12.07 1.78 17.06
C ASP A 36 12.88 1.99 18.33
N LEU A 37 12.27 2.58 19.35
CA LEU A 37 12.91 2.82 20.66
C LEU A 37 13.44 1.52 21.26
N LYS A 38 12.69 0.43 21.21
CA LYS A 38 13.10 -0.86 21.73
C LYS A 38 14.31 -1.40 20.96
N GLY A 39 14.32 -1.29 19.64
CA GLY A 39 15.44 -1.68 18.80
C GLY A 39 16.69 -0.89 19.12
N LYS A 40 16.59 0.45 19.23
CA LYS A 40 17.70 1.34 19.60
C LYS A 40 18.27 1.02 20.98
N VAL A 41 17.42 0.80 21.99
CA VAL A 41 17.86 0.45 23.36
C VAL A 41 18.60 -0.89 23.41
N LEU A 42 18.17 -1.86 22.59
CA LEU A 42 18.78 -3.19 22.55
C LEU A 42 19.94 -3.28 21.55
N GLY A 43 20.17 -2.25 20.73
CA GLY A 43 21.21 -2.24 19.71
C GLY A 43 20.92 -3.18 18.54
N VAL A 44 19.65 -3.42 18.22
CA VAL A 44 19.23 -4.33 17.14
C VAL A 44 18.23 -3.66 16.20
N PRO A 45 18.20 -4.03 14.91
CA PRO A 45 17.18 -3.54 13.97
C PRO A 45 15.80 -4.11 14.30
N CYS A 46 14.74 -3.43 13.86
CA CYS A 46 13.36 -3.79 14.19
C CYS A 46 12.98 -5.19 13.70
N TYR A 47 13.48 -5.67 12.58
CA TYR A 47 13.18 -7.01 12.09
C TYR A 47 13.65 -8.12 13.07
N GLU A 48 14.72 -7.91 13.84
CA GLU A 48 15.15 -8.85 14.88
C GLU A 48 14.12 -8.99 16.01
N LEU A 49 13.47 -7.87 16.37
CA LEU A 49 12.40 -7.88 17.37
C LEU A 49 11.11 -8.55 16.87
N LEU A 50 10.99 -8.68 15.55
CA LEU A 50 9.86 -9.33 14.87
C LEU A 50 10.13 -10.80 14.53
N GLY A 51 11.23 -11.36 15.00
CA GLY A 51 11.57 -12.79 14.86
C GLY A 51 12.70 -13.09 13.88
N GLY A 52 13.43 -12.06 13.43
CA GLY A 52 14.54 -12.17 12.48
C GLY A 52 14.12 -12.02 11.02
N ALA A 53 15.09 -11.80 10.14
CA ALA A 53 14.87 -11.55 8.74
C ALA A 53 14.93 -12.82 7.90
N TYR A 54 13.89 -13.06 7.09
CA TYR A 54 13.94 -13.99 5.95
C TYR A 54 14.71 -13.38 4.77
N ARG A 55 14.67 -12.03 4.64
CA ARG A 55 15.32 -11.23 3.58
C ARG A 55 15.64 -9.83 4.09
N LYS A 56 16.64 -9.18 3.50
CA LYS A 56 16.94 -7.77 3.75
C LYS A 56 16.71 -6.90 2.51
N ASP A 57 16.57 -7.53 1.35
CA ASP A 57 16.27 -6.89 0.08
C ASP A 57 14.77 -6.99 -0.14
N ILE A 58 14.08 -5.89 0.05
CA ILE A 58 12.62 -5.81 0.01
C ILE A 58 12.21 -5.41 -1.41
N LEU A 59 11.65 -6.36 -2.14
CA LEU A 59 11.17 -6.15 -3.51
C LEU A 59 10.02 -5.12 -3.51
N LEU A 60 10.19 -4.07 -4.31
CA LEU A 60 9.23 -2.97 -4.40
C LEU A 60 8.34 -3.09 -5.66
N TYR A 61 7.20 -2.42 -5.61
CA TYR A 61 6.48 -1.99 -6.79
C TYR A 61 6.31 -0.48 -6.77
N ALA A 62 6.42 0.15 -7.95
CA ALA A 62 6.25 1.59 -8.08
C ALA A 62 4.77 1.96 -8.12
N ASN A 63 4.37 2.96 -7.33
CA ASN A 63 3.10 3.65 -7.43
C ASN A 63 3.33 5.15 -7.65
N TYR A 64 2.28 5.90 -7.96
CA TYR A 64 2.30 7.35 -8.17
C TYR A 64 3.14 7.84 -9.37
N TRP A 65 3.71 6.92 -10.14
CA TRP A 65 4.52 7.22 -11.32
C TRP A 65 3.71 7.84 -12.47
N PHE A 66 2.43 7.55 -12.55
CA PHE A 66 1.50 7.94 -13.62
C PHE A 66 0.88 9.33 -13.42
N THR A 67 1.23 10.06 -12.37
CA THR A 67 0.60 11.34 -12.01
C THR A 67 1.26 12.55 -12.66
N LYS A 68 2.44 12.38 -13.25
CA LYS A 68 3.17 13.42 -13.96
C LYS A 68 3.00 13.24 -15.46
N GLY A 69 2.29 14.16 -16.12
CA GLY A 69 2.08 14.12 -17.55
C GLY A 69 0.62 14.12 -17.94
N GLY A 70 0.33 13.82 -19.19
CA GLY A 70 -1.04 13.66 -19.69
C GLY A 70 -1.66 12.33 -19.26
N HIS A 71 -2.88 12.12 -19.73
CA HIS A 71 -3.71 10.99 -19.30
C HIS A 71 -4.10 10.07 -20.47
N ASN A 72 -3.29 10.08 -21.52
CA ASN A 72 -3.49 9.24 -22.69
C ASN A 72 -2.54 8.02 -22.68
N GLU A 73 -2.75 7.13 -23.60
CA GLU A 73 -2.01 5.89 -23.76
C GLU A 73 -0.49 6.10 -23.92
N ALA A 74 -0.09 7.13 -24.69
CA ALA A 74 1.31 7.43 -24.96
C ALA A 74 2.05 7.92 -23.69
N ASP A 75 1.40 8.78 -22.91
CA ASP A 75 1.95 9.34 -21.68
C ASP A 75 2.14 8.25 -20.61
N TYR A 76 1.16 7.35 -20.45
CA TYR A 76 1.29 6.22 -19.53
C TYR A 76 2.40 5.26 -19.97
N ALA A 77 2.49 4.96 -21.27
CA ALA A 77 3.55 4.10 -21.80
C ALA A 77 4.95 4.69 -21.59
N GLU A 78 5.12 5.99 -21.78
CA GLU A 78 6.40 6.68 -21.55
C GLU A 78 6.80 6.63 -20.07
N GLN A 79 5.90 6.99 -19.18
CA GLN A 79 6.15 6.97 -17.73
C GLN A 79 6.44 5.54 -17.23
N ALA A 80 5.73 4.53 -17.72
CA ALA A 80 5.96 3.13 -17.38
C ALA A 80 7.36 2.65 -17.82
N ARG A 81 7.85 3.07 -19.01
CA ARG A 81 9.23 2.79 -19.45
C ARG A 81 10.26 3.42 -18.52
N ALA A 82 10.01 4.65 -18.01
CA ALA A 82 10.91 5.30 -17.07
C ALA A 82 11.02 4.52 -15.75
N VAL A 83 9.90 4.01 -15.24
CA VAL A 83 9.89 3.16 -14.03
C VAL A 83 10.67 1.86 -14.26
N LYS A 84 10.43 1.18 -15.39
CA LYS A 84 11.19 -0.03 -15.75
C LYS A 84 12.68 0.26 -15.88
N ALA A 85 13.06 1.40 -16.50
CA ALA A 85 14.46 1.82 -16.63
C ALA A 85 15.13 2.13 -15.29
N ALA A 86 14.36 2.50 -14.26
CA ALA A 86 14.84 2.66 -12.89
C ALA A 86 14.96 1.33 -12.11
N GLY A 87 14.76 0.17 -12.77
CA GLY A 87 14.96 -1.15 -12.19
C GLY A 87 13.74 -1.79 -11.55
N PHE A 88 12.57 -1.12 -11.55
CA PHE A 88 11.36 -1.71 -10.98
C PHE A 88 10.78 -2.80 -11.90
N THR A 89 10.38 -3.91 -11.28
CA THR A 89 9.73 -5.05 -11.94
C THR A 89 8.25 -5.18 -11.58
N GLY A 90 7.68 -4.15 -10.98
CA GLY A 90 6.25 -4.06 -10.66
C GLY A 90 5.78 -2.61 -10.67
N LEU A 91 4.61 -2.37 -11.26
CA LEU A 91 3.99 -1.06 -11.39
C LEU A 91 2.50 -1.12 -11.03
N LYS A 92 2.07 -0.29 -10.07
CA LYS A 92 0.65 -0.09 -9.74
C LYS A 92 0.17 1.24 -10.31
N PHE A 93 -1.05 1.27 -10.83
CA PHE A 93 -1.70 2.49 -11.29
C PHE A 93 -3.22 2.34 -11.31
N ASP A 94 -3.90 3.47 -11.24
CA ASP A 94 -5.35 3.57 -11.40
C ASP A 94 -5.67 4.09 -12.82
N PRO A 95 -6.09 3.21 -13.75
CA PRO A 95 -6.46 3.63 -15.11
C PRO A 95 -7.81 4.35 -15.16
N PHE A 96 -8.55 4.40 -14.04
CA PHE A 96 -9.86 5.05 -13.91
C PHE A 96 -9.75 6.48 -13.34
N ALA A 97 -8.58 6.88 -12.83
CA ALA A 97 -8.37 8.17 -12.16
C ALA A 97 -8.79 9.40 -13.00
N HIS A 98 -8.81 9.27 -14.33
CA HIS A 98 -9.16 10.35 -15.26
C HIS A 98 -10.65 10.41 -15.61
N THR A 99 -11.45 9.54 -15.04
CA THR A 99 -12.88 9.45 -15.34
C THR A 99 -13.75 10.35 -14.46
N ASN A 100 -13.21 11.44 -13.92
CA ASN A 100 -13.82 12.32 -12.91
C ASN A 100 -14.03 11.69 -11.52
N TYR A 101 -13.35 10.65 -11.24
CA TYR A 101 -13.47 9.77 -10.12
C TYR A 101 -12.96 10.39 -8.80
N PHE A 102 -11.73 10.98 -8.81
CA PHE A 102 -11.16 11.64 -7.64
C PHE A 102 -11.34 13.15 -7.62
N TYR A 103 -11.48 13.76 -8.81
CA TYR A 103 -11.37 15.21 -8.99
C TYR A 103 -12.58 15.83 -9.69
N GLY A 104 -13.61 15.02 -9.98
CA GLY A 104 -14.81 15.51 -10.65
C GLY A 104 -15.79 16.18 -9.69
N GLU A 105 -16.44 17.25 -10.15
CA GLU A 105 -17.51 17.94 -9.41
C GLU A 105 -18.78 17.10 -9.26
N ASP A 106 -18.96 16.06 -10.09
CA ASP A 106 -20.13 15.19 -10.07
C ASP A 106 -19.84 13.87 -9.37
N LEU A 107 -19.94 13.87 -8.04
CA LEU A 107 -19.81 12.67 -7.20
C LEU A 107 -20.88 11.60 -7.48
N ALA A 108 -21.99 11.96 -8.12
CA ALA A 108 -23.08 11.01 -8.42
C ALA A 108 -22.72 10.06 -9.57
N SER A 109 -21.76 10.43 -10.43
CA SER A 109 -21.31 9.60 -11.56
C SER A 109 -20.23 8.57 -11.19
N ASN A 110 -19.68 8.62 -9.98
CA ASN A 110 -18.46 7.92 -9.59
C ASN A 110 -18.56 6.39 -9.56
N LEU A 111 -19.73 5.81 -9.52
CA LEU A 111 -19.91 4.36 -9.48
C LEU A 111 -20.10 3.73 -10.87
N THR A 112 -20.20 4.55 -11.93
CA THR A 112 -20.45 4.07 -13.29
C THR A 112 -19.46 4.65 -14.28
N LEU A 113 -19.07 3.85 -15.27
CA LEU A 113 -18.24 4.27 -16.37
C LEU A 113 -19.02 4.14 -17.69
N THR A 114 -18.96 5.17 -18.53
CA THR A 114 -19.42 5.08 -19.91
C THR A 114 -18.58 4.05 -20.70
N PRO A 115 -19.07 3.52 -21.83
CA PRO A 115 -18.27 2.65 -22.67
C PRO A 115 -16.92 3.26 -23.08
N ALA A 116 -16.90 4.56 -23.43
CA ALA A 116 -15.68 5.26 -23.80
C ALA A 116 -14.66 5.33 -22.64
N GLN A 117 -15.10 5.56 -21.40
CA GLN A 117 -14.24 5.55 -20.22
C GLN A 117 -13.69 4.15 -19.92
N GLN A 118 -14.52 3.11 -20.09
CA GLN A 118 -14.07 1.72 -19.97
C GLN A 118 -13.01 1.37 -21.03
N ASP A 119 -13.20 1.87 -22.25
CA ASP A 119 -12.24 1.64 -23.34
C ASP A 119 -10.95 2.39 -23.10
N LEU A 120 -10.99 3.63 -22.62
CA LEU A 120 -9.80 4.40 -22.25
C LEU A 120 -9.00 3.69 -21.16
N ALA A 121 -9.64 3.26 -20.07
CA ALA A 121 -8.97 2.55 -18.98
C ALA A 121 -8.30 1.25 -19.46
N PHE A 122 -8.96 0.50 -20.33
CA PHE A 122 -8.40 -0.71 -20.93
C PHE A 122 -7.22 -0.39 -21.85
N ASN A 123 -7.35 0.60 -22.73
CA ASN A 123 -6.32 0.97 -23.70
C ASN A 123 -5.07 1.51 -23.01
N VAL A 124 -5.22 2.35 -21.98
CA VAL A 124 -4.11 2.81 -21.14
C VAL A 124 -3.38 1.62 -20.51
N SER A 125 -4.13 0.67 -19.92
CA SER A 125 -3.53 -0.52 -19.30
C SER A 125 -2.81 -1.40 -20.32
N LYS A 126 -3.36 -1.53 -21.54
CA LYS A 126 -2.73 -2.24 -22.66
C LYS A 126 -1.45 -1.55 -23.11
N ALA A 127 -1.45 -0.23 -23.23
CA ALA A 127 -0.27 0.55 -23.60
C ALA A 127 0.85 0.41 -22.56
N VAL A 128 0.52 0.37 -21.27
CA VAL A 128 1.48 0.08 -20.20
C VAL A 128 2.06 -1.33 -20.37
N ARG A 129 1.24 -2.37 -20.55
CA ARG A 129 1.70 -3.75 -20.75
C ARG A 129 2.64 -3.86 -21.96
N GLU A 130 2.27 -3.25 -23.08
CA GLU A 130 3.11 -3.24 -24.30
C GLU A 130 4.44 -2.48 -24.10
N ALA A 131 4.43 -1.43 -23.29
CA ALA A 131 5.62 -0.62 -23.01
C ALA A 131 6.63 -1.32 -22.09
N VAL A 132 6.14 -2.09 -21.09
CA VAL A 132 7.02 -2.72 -20.09
C VAL A 132 7.34 -4.19 -20.40
N GLY A 133 6.56 -4.85 -21.26
CA GLY A 133 6.74 -6.26 -21.60
C GLY A 133 6.18 -7.22 -20.55
N PRO A 134 6.22 -8.54 -20.80
CA PRO A 134 5.58 -9.55 -19.96
C PRO A 134 6.31 -9.82 -18.64
N GLU A 135 7.59 -9.47 -18.51
CA GLU A 135 8.37 -9.73 -17.29
C GLU A 135 8.09 -8.75 -16.14
N VAL A 136 7.35 -7.67 -16.43
CA VAL A 136 7.02 -6.66 -15.41
C VAL A 136 5.59 -6.87 -14.93
N ASP A 137 5.40 -7.05 -13.63
CA ASP A 137 4.07 -7.13 -13.03
C ASP A 137 3.34 -5.79 -13.16
N ILE A 138 2.13 -5.79 -13.70
CA ILE A 138 1.24 -4.63 -13.66
C ILE A 138 0.07 -4.89 -12.73
N MET A 139 -0.21 -3.91 -11.87
CA MET A 139 -1.23 -3.97 -10.85
C MET A 139 -2.26 -2.88 -11.11
N ILE A 140 -3.53 -3.23 -11.06
CA ILE A 140 -4.62 -2.31 -11.39
C ILE A 140 -5.39 -1.96 -10.12
N GLU A 141 -5.44 -0.67 -9.81
CA GLU A 141 -6.16 -0.09 -8.70
C GLU A 141 -7.55 0.38 -9.13
N THR A 142 -8.56 0.18 -8.28
CA THR A 142 -9.92 0.71 -8.50
C THR A 142 -10.45 1.55 -7.34
N HIS A 143 -9.73 1.61 -6.22
CA HIS A 143 -10.12 2.32 -4.99
C HIS A 143 -11.56 2.05 -4.53
N ALA A 144 -12.12 0.88 -4.90
CA ALA A 144 -13.51 0.49 -4.65
C ALA A 144 -14.59 1.46 -5.20
N MET A 145 -14.25 2.21 -6.23
CA MET A 145 -15.15 3.25 -6.76
C MET A 145 -16.00 2.77 -7.95
N LEU A 146 -15.88 1.54 -8.35
CA LEU A 146 -16.69 0.97 -9.41
C LEU A 146 -17.89 0.22 -8.81
N ASN A 147 -19.06 0.33 -9.45
CA ASN A 147 -20.15 -0.55 -9.08
C ASN A 147 -19.85 -2.01 -9.45
N TYR A 148 -20.52 -2.93 -8.80
CA TYR A 148 -20.33 -4.38 -8.95
C TYR A 148 -20.20 -4.83 -10.42
N ARG A 149 -21.14 -4.38 -11.28
CA ARG A 149 -21.18 -4.80 -12.69
C ARG A 149 -19.98 -4.30 -13.48
N ILE A 150 -19.57 -3.06 -13.27
CA ILE A 150 -18.43 -2.46 -13.97
C ILE A 150 -17.13 -3.07 -13.46
N ALA A 151 -16.98 -3.26 -12.14
CA ALA A 151 -15.80 -3.87 -11.56
C ALA A 151 -15.55 -5.29 -12.14
N VAL A 152 -16.58 -6.15 -12.19
CA VAL A 152 -16.46 -7.49 -12.78
C VAL A 152 -16.14 -7.42 -14.27
N LYS A 153 -16.85 -6.59 -15.04
CA LYS A 153 -16.61 -6.44 -16.48
C LYS A 153 -15.19 -5.95 -16.80
N MET A 154 -14.69 -5.02 -16.01
CA MET A 154 -13.31 -4.51 -16.20
C MET A 154 -12.26 -5.55 -15.81
N ALA A 155 -12.48 -6.32 -14.74
CA ALA A 155 -11.60 -7.42 -14.39
C ALA A 155 -11.52 -8.48 -15.51
N GLU A 156 -12.66 -8.85 -16.13
CA GLU A 156 -12.69 -9.77 -17.29
C GLU A 156 -11.87 -9.23 -18.48
N ARG A 157 -11.95 -7.92 -18.76
CA ARG A 157 -11.19 -7.29 -19.84
C ARG A 157 -9.68 -7.23 -19.50
N LEU A 158 -9.36 -6.79 -18.29
CA LEU A 158 -7.98 -6.59 -17.83
C LEU A 158 -7.22 -7.91 -17.64
N ALA A 159 -7.92 -9.02 -17.37
CA ALA A 159 -7.34 -10.36 -17.32
C ALA A 159 -6.53 -10.69 -18.59
N THR A 160 -6.96 -10.21 -19.77
CA THR A 160 -6.26 -10.44 -21.03
C THR A 160 -4.86 -9.78 -21.12
N LEU A 161 -4.55 -8.92 -20.16
CA LEU A 161 -3.28 -8.20 -20.06
C LEU A 161 -2.31 -8.84 -19.05
N ASP A 162 -2.64 -10.01 -18.50
CA ASP A 162 -1.81 -10.71 -17.50
C ASP A 162 -1.45 -9.80 -16.31
N ILE A 163 -2.48 -9.25 -15.66
CA ILE A 163 -2.31 -8.37 -14.50
C ILE A 163 -1.96 -9.17 -13.25
N ALA A 164 -1.01 -8.69 -12.46
CA ALA A 164 -0.56 -9.35 -11.23
C ALA A 164 -1.63 -9.33 -10.14
N TRP A 165 -2.42 -8.24 -10.05
CA TRP A 165 -3.62 -8.18 -9.22
C TRP A 165 -4.60 -7.09 -9.66
N TYR A 166 -5.83 -7.27 -9.20
CA TYR A 166 -6.91 -6.30 -9.26
C TYR A 166 -7.24 -5.84 -7.85
N GLU A 167 -6.96 -4.57 -7.57
CA GLU A 167 -6.97 -3.99 -6.23
C GLU A 167 -8.31 -3.36 -5.92
N GLU A 168 -8.79 -3.63 -4.69
CA GLU A 168 -10.01 -3.08 -4.10
C GLU A 168 -11.22 -3.02 -5.05
N PRO A 169 -11.62 -4.13 -5.70
CA PRO A 169 -12.81 -4.13 -6.57
C PRO A 169 -14.10 -3.79 -5.80
N ALA A 170 -14.09 -3.93 -4.47
CA ALA A 170 -15.17 -3.52 -3.57
C ALA A 170 -14.59 -2.92 -2.29
N GLY A 171 -15.35 -2.01 -1.66
CA GLY A 171 -15.00 -1.39 -0.39
C GLY A 171 -15.00 -2.35 0.79
N PRO A 172 -14.40 -1.95 1.92
CA PRO A 172 -14.28 -2.78 3.12
C PRO A 172 -15.61 -3.05 3.82
N GLU A 173 -16.68 -2.35 3.46
CA GLU A 173 -17.99 -2.43 4.08
C GLU A 173 -18.66 -3.79 3.90
N SER A 174 -18.30 -4.53 2.83
CA SER A 174 -18.98 -5.78 2.52
C SER A 174 -18.06 -6.87 1.95
N SER A 175 -17.57 -7.74 2.81
CA SER A 175 -16.90 -8.97 2.38
C SER A 175 -17.83 -9.94 1.61
N GLN A 176 -19.14 -9.76 1.70
CA GLN A 176 -20.10 -10.53 0.90
C GLN A 176 -20.13 -10.06 -0.55
N THR A 177 -20.09 -8.73 -0.79
CA THR A 177 -19.98 -8.18 -2.14
C THR A 177 -18.69 -8.63 -2.80
N LEU A 178 -17.58 -8.58 -2.07
CA LEU A 178 -16.28 -9.03 -2.57
C LEU A 178 -16.32 -10.54 -2.92
N ARG A 179 -16.97 -11.35 -2.10
CA ARG A 179 -17.18 -12.78 -2.41
C ARG A 179 -17.96 -12.99 -3.70
N ALA A 180 -19.07 -12.27 -3.86
CA ALA A 180 -19.87 -12.37 -5.10
C ALA A 180 -19.07 -11.91 -6.33
N MET A 181 -18.17 -10.92 -6.18
CA MET A 181 -17.24 -10.52 -7.23
C MET A 181 -16.20 -11.62 -7.50
N ARG A 182 -15.60 -12.23 -6.48
CA ARG A 182 -14.63 -13.32 -6.62
C ARG A 182 -15.18 -14.50 -7.44
N GLU A 183 -16.46 -14.81 -7.28
CA GLU A 183 -17.14 -15.87 -8.04
C GLU A 183 -17.30 -15.56 -9.54
N ARG A 184 -17.11 -14.28 -9.93
CA ARG A 184 -17.29 -13.78 -11.32
C ARG A 184 -15.99 -13.30 -11.95
N ILE A 185 -15.08 -12.77 -11.16
CA ILE A 185 -13.74 -12.36 -11.63
C ILE A 185 -12.97 -13.61 -12.05
N PRO A 186 -12.29 -13.60 -13.21
CA PRO A 186 -11.49 -14.75 -13.66
C PRO A 186 -10.53 -15.25 -12.57
N SER A 187 -10.38 -16.56 -12.48
CA SER A 187 -9.60 -17.21 -11.40
C SER A 187 -8.10 -16.93 -11.48
N ASP A 188 -7.60 -16.54 -12.64
CA ASP A 188 -6.23 -16.14 -12.91
C ASP A 188 -5.93 -14.67 -12.53
N VAL A 189 -6.97 -13.90 -12.20
CA VAL A 189 -6.82 -12.54 -11.67
C VAL A 189 -6.78 -12.59 -10.15
N ALA A 190 -5.63 -12.31 -9.55
CA ALA A 190 -5.52 -12.19 -8.11
C ALA A 190 -6.28 -10.95 -7.61
N ILE A 191 -6.96 -11.08 -6.47
CA ILE A 191 -7.62 -9.96 -5.78
C ILE A 191 -6.75 -9.51 -4.61
N CYS A 192 -6.40 -8.21 -4.61
CA CYS A 192 -5.65 -7.56 -3.55
C CYS A 192 -6.54 -6.57 -2.80
N VAL A 193 -6.62 -6.68 -1.47
CA VAL A 193 -7.43 -5.78 -0.62
C VAL A 193 -6.79 -5.62 0.76
N GLY A 194 -7.13 -4.56 1.48
CA GLY A 194 -6.72 -4.48 2.88
C GLY A 194 -6.27 -3.12 3.38
N GLU A 195 -6.00 -2.14 2.54
CA GLU A 195 -5.51 -0.82 2.95
C GLU A 195 -6.46 -0.07 3.91
N ARG A 196 -7.75 -0.38 3.82
CA ARG A 196 -8.83 0.19 4.66
C ARG A 196 -9.32 -0.77 5.73
N HIS A 197 -8.60 -1.90 5.96
CA HIS A 197 -8.92 -2.84 7.01
C HIS A 197 -8.02 -2.62 8.23
N TYR A 198 -8.63 -2.63 9.39
CA TYR A 198 -7.95 -2.40 10.67
C TYR A 198 -7.80 -3.73 11.40
N THR A 199 -6.60 -4.01 11.85
CA THR A 199 -6.23 -5.18 12.67
C THR A 199 -6.51 -6.54 12.02
N ARG A 200 -5.96 -7.61 12.64
CA ARG A 200 -6.28 -8.99 12.27
C ARG A 200 -7.77 -9.33 12.37
N PHE A 201 -8.52 -8.60 13.21
CA PHE A 201 -9.97 -8.83 13.35
C PHE A 201 -10.73 -8.37 12.11
N GLY A 202 -10.29 -7.26 11.48
CA GLY A 202 -10.90 -6.74 10.26
C GLY A 202 -10.65 -7.63 9.04
N ILE A 203 -9.45 -8.22 8.88
CA ILE A 203 -9.16 -9.09 7.74
C ILE A 203 -9.70 -10.51 7.89
N ARG A 204 -10.10 -10.93 9.10
CA ARG A 204 -10.51 -12.30 9.37
C ARG A 204 -11.58 -12.82 8.40
N SER A 205 -12.61 -12.01 8.16
CA SER A 205 -13.70 -12.41 7.27
C SER A 205 -13.30 -12.53 5.80
N LEU A 206 -12.25 -11.81 5.36
CA LEU A 206 -11.70 -11.94 4.01
C LEU A 206 -11.02 -13.30 3.84
N LEU A 207 -10.22 -13.69 4.82
CA LEU A 207 -9.48 -14.95 4.83
C LEU A 207 -10.44 -16.15 4.94
N GLU A 208 -11.36 -16.15 5.92
CA GLU A 208 -12.33 -17.21 6.12
C GLU A 208 -13.23 -17.46 4.90
N LYS A 209 -13.49 -16.44 4.09
CA LYS A 209 -14.29 -16.51 2.87
C LYS A 209 -13.48 -16.76 1.61
N HIS A 210 -12.15 -16.80 1.70
CA HIS A 210 -11.24 -16.96 0.56
C HIS A 210 -11.54 -15.98 -0.59
N VAL A 211 -11.68 -14.68 -0.25
CA VAL A 211 -12.08 -13.66 -1.23
C VAL A 211 -10.91 -12.82 -1.75
N CYS A 212 -9.72 -12.99 -1.19
CA CYS A 212 -8.51 -12.32 -1.64
C CYS A 212 -7.32 -13.29 -1.70
N ASP A 213 -6.39 -13.00 -2.57
CA ASP A 213 -5.14 -13.72 -2.77
C ASP A 213 -3.97 -12.98 -2.11
N ILE A 214 -4.14 -11.66 -1.91
CA ILE A 214 -3.14 -10.76 -1.34
C ILE A 214 -3.86 -9.83 -0.35
N ILE A 215 -3.25 -9.63 0.83
CA ILE A 215 -3.64 -8.57 1.75
C ILE A 215 -2.64 -7.42 1.69
N MET A 216 -3.15 -6.18 1.78
CA MET A 216 -2.34 -4.98 1.71
C MET A 216 -2.62 -4.00 2.88
N PRO A 217 -2.40 -4.41 4.13
CA PRO A 217 -2.60 -3.51 5.26
C PRO A 217 -1.66 -2.30 5.17
N ASP A 218 -2.17 -1.13 5.55
CA ASP A 218 -1.36 0.07 5.72
C ASP A 218 -0.83 0.13 7.16
N ILE A 219 0.49 0.20 7.32
CA ILE A 219 1.14 0.16 8.64
C ILE A 219 0.75 1.35 9.53
N THR A 220 0.38 2.48 8.93
CA THR A 220 -0.06 3.67 9.65
C THR A 220 -1.50 3.59 10.15
N ARG A 221 -2.26 2.59 9.68
CA ARG A 221 -3.70 2.44 9.96
C ARG A 221 -4.07 1.11 10.58
N CYS A 222 -3.35 0.03 10.23
CA CYS A 222 -3.74 -1.33 10.62
C CYS A 222 -3.48 -1.67 12.10
N GLY A 223 -2.76 -0.82 12.83
CA GLY A 223 -2.36 -1.03 14.22
C GLY A 223 -0.84 -1.11 14.42
N GLY A 224 -0.05 -0.69 13.41
CA GLY A 224 1.41 -0.64 13.46
C GLY A 224 2.10 -1.96 13.12
N PRO A 225 3.44 -2.00 13.26
CA PRO A 225 4.27 -3.16 12.90
C PRO A 225 3.88 -4.46 13.60
N SER A 226 3.59 -4.38 14.90
CA SER A 226 3.21 -5.55 15.69
C SER A 226 1.92 -6.18 15.19
N GLU A 227 0.94 -5.37 14.81
CA GLU A 227 -0.34 -5.86 14.30
C GLU A 227 -0.24 -6.30 12.85
N MET A 228 0.49 -5.58 11.99
CA MET A 228 0.75 -6.00 10.62
C MET A 228 1.44 -7.38 10.58
N LYS A 229 2.40 -7.62 11.48
CA LYS A 229 3.03 -8.94 11.62
C LYS A 229 2.00 -10.04 11.96
N ARG A 230 1.04 -9.76 12.87
CA ARG A 230 -0.04 -10.70 13.21
C ARG A 230 -0.98 -10.92 12.05
N MET A 231 -1.31 -9.86 11.30
CA MET A 231 -2.13 -9.98 10.08
C MET A 231 -1.43 -10.86 9.04
N ALA A 232 -0.14 -10.65 8.79
CA ALA A 232 0.65 -11.45 7.87
C ALA A 232 0.70 -12.94 8.28
N THR A 233 0.94 -13.21 9.58
CA THR A 233 0.96 -14.59 10.12
C THR A 233 -0.40 -15.28 9.99
N MET A 234 -1.50 -14.53 10.20
CA MET A 234 -2.84 -15.05 10.00
C MET A 234 -3.11 -15.34 8.51
N ALA A 235 -2.71 -14.45 7.60
CA ALA A 235 -2.85 -14.62 6.16
C ALA A 235 -2.05 -15.82 5.63
N GLU A 236 -0.84 -16.05 6.17
CA GLU A 236 0.00 -17.20 5.82
C GLU A 236 -0.74 -18.52 6.01
N ALA A 237 -1.48 -18.68 7.12
CA ALA A 237 -2.26 -19.88 7.41
C ALA A 237 -3.37 -20.15 6.37
N TYR A 238 -3.76 -19.13 5.60
CA TYR A 238 -4.73 -19.22 4.49
C TYR A 238 -4.06 -19.18 3.11
N GLN A 239 -2.72 -19.24 3.04
CA GLN A 239 -1.93 -19.14 1.80
C GLN A 239 -2.12 -17.79 1.07
N VAL A 240 -2.43 -16.73 1.80
CA VAL A 240 -2.59 -15.37 1.29
C VAL A 240 -1.30 -14.59 1.48
N LEU A 241 -0.89 -13.85 0.45
CA LEU A 241 0.34 -13.08 0.44
C LEU A 241 0.17 -11.72 1.12
N LEU A 242 1.28 -11.10 1.49
CA LEU A 242 1.38 -9.76 2.05
C LEU A 242 2.04 -8.81 1.04
N ALA A 243 1.36 -7.71 0.70
CA ALA A 243 1.89 -6.59 -0.08
C ALA A 243 1.46 -5.26 0.55
N PRO A 244 2.19 -4.70 1.53
CA PRO A 244 1.73 -3.53 2.26
C PRO A 244 1.44 -2.32 1.38
N HIS A 245 0.27 -1.69 1.59
CA HIS A 245 -0.05 -0.36 1.11
C HIS A 245 0.83 0.67 1.81
N ASN A 246 1.51 1.54 1.07
CA ASN A 246 2.46 2.50 1.63
C ASN A 246 2.62 3.77 0.78
N PRO A 247 1.58 4.58 0.58
CA PRO A 247 1.67 5.90 -0.03
C PRO A 247 2.12 6.97 0.96
N ASN A 248 2.86 6.57 1.98
CA ASN A 248 3.18 7.37 3.15
C ASN A 248 4.67 7.77 3.15
N GLY A 249 5.08 8.50 4.19
CA GLY A 249 6.46 9.00 4.35
C GLY A 249 7.51 7.92 4.66
N PRO A 250 8.76 8.34 4.87
CA PRO A 250 9.89 7.44 4.99
C PRO A 250 9.82 6.48 6.19
N LEU A 251 9.30 6.93 7.34
CA LEU A 251 9.20 6.09 8.53
C LEU A 251 8.25 4.90 8.33
N SER A 252 7.11 5.13 7.68
CA SER A 252 6.17 4.04 7.36
C SER A 252 6.76 3.07 6.34
N THR A 253 7.53 3.57 5.37
CA THR A 253 8.24 2.76 4.39
C THR A 253 9.22 1.81 5.09
N LEU A 254 10.06 2.33 5.99
CA LEU A 254 11.01 1.51 6.74
C LEU A 254 10.30 0.54 7.70
N ALA A 255 9.30 1.00 8.45
CA ALA A 255 8.56 0.14 9.36
C ALA A 255 7.88 -1.03 8.62
N SER A 256 7.26 -0.77 7.46
CA SER A 256 6.71 -1.80 6.58
C SER A 256 7.79 -2.76 6.09
N SER A 257 8.95 -2.23 5.67
CA SER A 257 10.07 -3.05 5.19
C SER A 257 10.59 -4.00 6.27
N HIS A 258 10.68 -3.57 7.54
CA HIS A 258 11.05 -4.45 8.65
C HIS A 258 10.03 -5.57 8.88
N VAL A 259 8.74 -5.31 8.72
CA VAL A 259 7.71 -6.37 8.76
C VAL A 259 7.87 -7.31 7.58
N CYS A 260 8.01 -6.77 6.35
CA CYS A 260 8.22 -7.56 5.13
C CYS A 260 9.46 -8.44 5.21
N ALA A 261 10.53 -7.95 5.82
CA ALA A 261 11.73 -8.74 6.09
C ALA A 261 11.44 -9.94 6.98
N SER A 262 10.53 -9.82 7.95
CA SER A 262 10.29 -10.80 9.02
C SER A 262 9.19 -11.82 8.71
N VAL A 263 8.56 -11.82 7.53
CA VAL A 263 7.46 -12.73 7.18
C VAL A 263 7.79 -13.57 5.95
N PRO A 264 7.38 -14.86 5.90
CA PRO A 264 7.67 -15.73 4.75
C PRO A 264 6.77 -15.43 3.55
N ASN A 265 5.52 -15.03 3.77
CA ASN A 265 4.48 -14.80 2.76
C ASN A 265 4.48 -13.38 2.16
N PHE A 266 5.61 -12.67 2.22
CA PHE A 266 5.80 -11.37 1.56
C PHE A 266 5.85 -11.53 0.03
N PHE A 267 5.14 -10.63 -0.68
CA PHE A 267 5.17 -10.55 -2.13
C PHE A 267 5.94 -9.32 -2.62
N ARG A 268 5.39 -8.12 -2.45
CA ARG A 268 6.01 -6.83 -2.81
C ARG A 268 5.57 -5.73 -1.85
N GLN A 269 6.36 -4.66 -1.73
CA GLN A 269 6.00 -3.47 -0.96
C GLN A 269 5.80 -2.27 -1.87
N GLU A 270 4.77 -1.47 -1.58
CA GLU A 270 4.52 -0.23 -2.27
C GLU A 270 5.61 0.81 -2.05
N PHE A 271 5.96 1.52 -3.12
CA PHE A 271 6.91 2.62 -3.10
C PHE A 271 6.42 3.77 -4.00
N MET A 272 6.39 4.98 -3.44
CA MET A 272 6.00 6.20 -4.15
C MET A 272 7.14 6.68 -5.05
N PHE A 273 7.07 6.39 -6.35
CA PHE A 273 8.16 6.61 -7.31
C PHE A 273 8.44 8.08 -7.59
N ASN A 274 7.39 8.90 -7.74
CA ASN A 274 7.49 10.33 -8.06
C ASN A 274 6.99 11.19 -6.90
N ASP A 275 7.41 10.88 -5.68
CA ASP A 275 7.01 11.62 -4.49
C ASP A 275 7.62 13.03 -4.44
N VAL A 276 7.25 13.79 -3.42
CA VAL A 276 7.74 15.14 -3.21
C VAL A 276 9.26 15.14 -2.93
N PRO A 277 10.02 16.13 -3.45
CA PRO A 277 11.48 16.12 -3.35
C PRO A 277 12.01 16.27 -1.90
N TRP A 278 11.18 16.73 -0.98
CA TRP A 278 11.54 16.89 0.44
C TRP A 278 11.09 15.72 1.32
N ARG A 279 10.57 14.62 0.75
CA ARG A 279 10.05 13.47 1.48
C ARG A 279 11.01 12.96 2.56
N ASP A 280 12.28 12.84 2.21
CA ASP A 280 13.29 12.22 3.07
C ASP A 280 14.01 13.22 3.98
N THR A 281 13.69 14.52 3.92
CA THR A 281 14.35 15.54 4.75
C THR A 281 14.07 15.39 6.25
N VAL A 282 13.04 14.66 6.60
CA VAL A 282 12.65 14.40 8.01
C VAL A 282 13.47 13.29 8.68
N ILE A 283 14.37 12.62 7.94
CA ILE A 283 15.24 11.55 8.43
C ILE A 283 16.71 11.83 8.07
N ASP A 284 17.64 11.26 8.86
CA ASP A 284 19.10 11.48 8.71
C ASP A 284 19.73 10.72 7.52
N HIS A 285 19.04 9.70 6.98
CA HIS A 285 19.49 8.89 5.85
C HIS A 285 18.36 8.75 4.85
N SER A 286 18.55 9.27 3.63
CA SER A 286 17.54 9.21 2.58
C SER A 286 17.17 7.76 2.21
N ILE A 287 15.85 7.50 2.08
CA ILE A 287 15.38 6.21 1.53
C ILE A 287 15.82 6.05 0.08
N ALA A 288 15.95 7.15 -0.67
CA ALA A 288 16.42 7.10 -2.05
C ALA A 288 17.80 6.43 -2.18
N ASP A 289 18.67 6.59 -1.17
CA ASP A 289 19.99 5.93 -1.14
C ASP A 289 19.91 4.44 -0.81
N MET A 290 18.78 3.99 -0.25
CA MET A 290 18.52 2.59 0.09
C MET A 290 17.76 1.84 -1.01
N VAL A 291 17.27 2.55 -2.04
CA VAL A 291 16.45 1.98 -3.12
C VAL A 291 17.25 1.90 -4.41
N TYR A 292 17.59 0.71 -4.86
CA TYR A 292 18.22 0.44 -6.15
C TYR A 292 17.78 -0.93 -6.67
N ASP A 293 17.83 -1.13 -7.97
CA ASP A 293 17.41 -2.37 -8.65
C ASP A 293 16.00 -2.84 -8.24
N GLY A 294 15.08 -1.89 -8.04
CA GLY A 294 13.69 -2.19 -7.64
C GLY A 294 13.53 -2.76 -6.22
N HIS A 295 14.55 -2.68 -5.37
CA HIS A 295 14.52 -3.15 -3.99
C HIS A 295 14.88 -2.04 -3.00
N LEU A 296 14.31 -2.09 -1.81
CA LEU A 296 14.80 -1.37 -0.64
C LEU A 296 15.70 -2.29 0.17
N HIS A 297 16.94 -1.84 0.40
CA HIS A 297 17.98 -2.60 1.11
C HIS A 297 18.04 -2.15 2.56
N LEU A 298 17.57 -3.01 3.49
CA LEU A 298 17.57 -2.73 4.92
C LEU A 298 18.99 -2.79 5.50
N SER A 299 19.33 -1.79 6.29
CA SER A 299 20.58 -1.77 7.07
C SER A 299 20.46 -2.58 8.37
N ASP A 300 21.61 -2.86 9.01
CA ASP A 300 21.69 -3.46 10.34
C ASP A 300 21.71 -2.41 11.47
N ARG A 301 21.43 -1.13 11.15
CA ARG A 301 21.34 -0.08 12.17
C ARG A 301 20.17 -0.37 13.13
N PRO A 302 20.35 -0.05 14.43
CA PRO A 302 19.31 -0.27 15.44
C PRO A 302 18.00 0.47 15.14
N GLY A 303 16.90 -0.09 15.63
CA GLY A 303 15.56 0.47 15.42
C GLY A 303 15.11 0.37 13.96
N LEU A 304 14.50 1.42 13.43
CA LEU A 304 14.12 1.55 12.02
C LEU A 304 15.32 1.81 11.09
N GLY A 305 16.53 2.01 11.67
CA GLY A 305 17.75 2.27 10.91
C GLY A 305 17.99 3.73 10.56
N VAL A 306 17.13 4.64 11.03
CA VAL A 306 17.24 6.10 10.83
C VAL A 306 16.91 6.86 12.11
N ASP A 307 17.32 8.12 12.16
CA ASP A 307 16.93 9.08 13.18
C ASP A 307 16.14 10.24 12.58
N LEU A 308 15.23 10.82 13.37
CA LEU A 308 14.44 11.98 12.96
C LEU A 308 15.32 13.24 12.96
N VAL A 309 15.16 14.07 11.95
CA VAL A 309 15.69 15.44 11.89
C VAL A 309 14.64 16.38 12.49
N GLU A 310 14.75 16.66 13.79
CA GLU A 310 13.73 17.40 14.56
C GLU A 310 13.41 18.78 13.98
N GLU A 311 14.41 19.48 13.45
CA GLU A 311 14.24 20.79 12.82
C GLU A 311 13.33 20.68 11.58
N ALA A 312 13.54 19.68 10.73
CA ALA A 312 12.72 19.45 9.54
C ALA A 312 11.28 19.05 9.90
N VAL A 313 11.11 18.22 10.93
CA VAL A 313 9.78 17.84 11.45
C VAL A 313 9.04 19.07 11.98
N SER A 314 9.72 19.92 12.77
CA SER A 314 9.13 21.15 13.30
C SER A 314 8.71 22.12 12.19
N TYR A 315 9.52 22.23 11.13
CA TYR A 315 9.19 23.07 9.98
C TYR A 315 7.94 22.61 9.21
N THR A 316 7.74 21.30 9.08
CA THR A 316 6.52 20.75 8.44
C THR A 316 5.26 21.07 9.25
N HIS A 317 5.33 21.04 10.58
CA HIS A 317 4.22 21.42 11.46
C HIS A 317 3.89 22.91 11.40
N LEU A 318 4.89 23.79 11.32
CA LEU A 318 4.68 25.24 11.23
C LEU A 318 3.98 25.63 9.92
N ARG A 319 4.33 25.02 8.80
CA ARG A 319 3.67 25.27 7.51
C ARG A 319 2.24 24.74 7.41
N ALA A 320 1.88 23.74 8.15
CA ALA A 320 0.50 23.24 8.18
C ALA A 320 -0.48 24.30 8.73
N HIS A 321 -0.01 25.24 9.55
CA HIS A 321 -0.80 26.39 10.03
C HIS A 321 -0.79 27.60 9.09
N GLU A 322 0.15 27.68 8.13
CA GLU A 322 0.21 28.78 7.16
C GLU A 322 -0.61 28.53 5.88
N THR A 323 -1.09 27.30 5.66
CA THR A 323 -1.90 26.96 4.48
C THR A 323 -3.36 27.43 4.56
N ASP A 324 -3.80 28.00 5.68
CA ASP A 324 -5.14 28.63 5.81
C ASP A 324 -5.30 29.93 4.97
N SER A 325 -4.25 30.37 4.28
CA SER A 325 -4.29 31.56 3.43
C SER A 325 -4.49 31.27 1.93
N TYR A 326 -4.72 30.01 1.54
CA TYR A 326 -4.90 29.59 0.13
C TYR A 326 -6.15 28.72 -0.11
N LEU A 327 -7.16 28.80 0.75
CA LEU A 327 -8.50 28.27 0.50
C LEU A 327 -9.47 29.36 0.10
#